data_4e48815efc268397eeeed147cdee6c97
#
_entry.id   4e48815efc268397eeeed147cdee6c97
#
_cell.length_a   1.000
_cell.length_b   1.000
_cell.length_c   1.000
_cell.angle_alpha   90.00
_cell.angle_beta   90.00
_cell.angle_gamma   90.00
#
_symmetry.space_group_name_H-M   'P 1'
#
loop_
_entity.id
_entity.type
_entity.pdbx_description
1 polymer ?
#
loop_
_entity_poly.entity_id
_entity_poly.type
_entity_poly.pdbx_seq_one_letter_code
_entity_poly.pdbx_strand_id
1 'polypeptide(L)'
;MILTEQQKKRLRGLGHKLKPVITVGTGGLSDSLLAEFESSLEHHELMKVKVSTGDRDERDTAIRTLCEYSNAQLIQRVGNIGLLFRKKKKNSKFAAL
;
A
#
# COMPACT_ATOMS: atom_id res chain seq x y z
N MET A 1 -9.45 3.36 10.70
CA MET A 1 -8.70 2.96 11.89
C MET A 1 -7.52 3.90 12.09
N ILE A 2 -7.33 4.41 13.28
CA ILE A 2 -6.17 5.26 13.59
C ILE A 2 -5.10 4.38 14.21
N LEU A 3 -3.93 4.31 13.57
CA LEU A 3 -2.82 3.51 14.04
C LEU A 3 -1.94 4.30 15.01
N THR A 4 -1.55 3.67 16.11
CA THR A 4 -0.56 4.23 17.02
C THR A 4 0.83 4.15 16.39
N GLU A 5 1.80 4.89 16.92
CA GLU A 5 3.19 4.81 16.45
C GLU A 5 3.77 3.42 16.65
N GLN A 6 3.39 2.74 17.74
CA GLN A 6 3.84 1.38 18.02
C GLN A 6 3.28 0.39 16.99
N GLN A 7 2.01 0.55 16.61
CA GLN A 7 1.40 -0.29 15.57
C GLN A 7 2.06 -0.05 14.22
N LYS A 8 2.35 1.20 13.86
CA LYS A 8 3.05 1.54 12.64
C LYS A 8 4.44 0.93 12.61
N LYS A 9 5.16 0.98 13.74
CA LYS A 9 6.49 0.38 13.87
C LYS A 9 6.44 -1.12 13.63
N ARG A 10 5.44 -1.81 14.19
CA ARG A 10 5.24 -3.24 13.98
C ARG A 10 4.96 -3.54 12.51
N LEU A 11 4.11 -2.75 11.86
CA LEU A 11 3.79 -2.93 10.45
C LEU A 11 5.02 -2.71 9.56
N ARG A 12 5.86 -1.70 9.88
CA ARG A 12 7.12 -1.49 9.16
C ARG A 12 8.04 -2.71 9.28
N GLY A 13 8.13 -3.27 10.46
CA GLY A 13 8.92 -4.48 10.70
C GLY A 13 8.43 -5.67 9.88
N LEU A 14 7.11 -5.89 9.89
CA LEU A 14 6.51 -6.96 9.10
C LEU A 14 6.68 -6.73 7.60
N GLY A 15 6.60 -5.48 7.17
CA GLY A 15 6.73 -5.10 5.76
C GLY A 15 8.15 -5.20 5.23
N HIS A 16 9.15 -5.22 6.09
CA HIS A 16 10.56 -5.20 5.69
C HIS A 16 10.93 -6.34 4.74
N LYS A 17 10.34 -7.51 4.94
CA LYS A 17 10.63 -8.70 4.13
C LYS A 17 9.73 -8.83 2.90
N LEU A 18 8.72 -7.99 2.78
CA LEU A 18 7.78 -8.06 1.67
C LEU A 18 8.38 -7.50 0.40
N LYS A 19 7.99 -8.09 -0.74
CA LYS A 19 8.31 -7.56 -2.07
C LYS A 19 7.09 -6.86 -2.64
N PRO A 20 7.26 -5.91 -3.56
CA PRO A 20 6.13 -5.26 -4.20
C PRO A 20 5.20 -6.26 -4.88
N VAL A 21 3.90 -6.12 -4.61
CA VAL A 21 2.85 -6.94 -5.22
C VAL A 21 2.31 -6.25 -6.48
N ILE A 22 2.26 -4.93 -6.44
CA ILE A 22 1.75 -4.09 -7.53
C ILE A 22 2.88 -3.19 -8.01
N THR A 23 3.02 -3.04 -9.32
CA THR A 23 3.93 -2.08 -9.93
C THR A 23 3.14 -1.15 -10.83
N VAL A 24 3.20 0.16 -10.54
CA VAL A 24 2.61 1.20 -11.39
C VAL A 24 3.64 1.58 -12.43
N GLY A 25 3.36 1.22 -13.68
CA GLY A 25 4.24 1.51 -14.81
C GLY A 25 3.75 2.70 -15.63
N THR A 26 4.14 2.74 -16.92
CA THR A 26 3.82 3.83 -17.83
C THR A 26 2.32 4.02 -18.08
N GLY A 27 1.52 2.97 -17.91
CA GLY A 27 0.07 3.04 -18.03
C GLY A 27 -0.60 3.80 -16.89
N GLY A 28 0.13 4.09 -15.81
CA GLY A 28 -0.37 4.82 -14.67
C GLY A 28 -1.47 4.06 -13.92
N LEU A 29 -2.40 4.79 -13.33
CA LEU A 29 -3.49 4.22 -12.55
C LEU A 29 -4.70 3.93 -13.44
N SER A 30 -4.56 2.92 -14.30
CA SER A 30 -5.67 2.47 -15.16
C SER A 30 -6.74 1.76 -14.32
N ASP A 31 -7.95 1.61 -14.88
CA ASP A 31 -9.03 0.87 -14.21
C ASP A 31 -8.61 -0.56 -13.91
N SER A 32 -7.90 -1.18 -14.83
CA SER A 32 -7.36 -2.53 -14.67
C SER A 32 -6.41 -2.63 -13.48
N LEU A 33 -5.49 -1.66 -13.38
CA LEU A 33 -4.55 -1.61 -12.27
C LEU A 33 -5.25 -1.37 -10.94
N LEU A 34 -6.23 -0.47 -10.91
CA LEU A 34 -6.99 -0.17 -9.70
C LEU A 34 -7.76 -1.39 -9.20
N ALA A 35 -8.35 -2.17 -10.12
CA ALA A 35 -9.05 -3.41 -9.77
C ALA A 35 -8.08 -4.44 -9.19
N GLU A 36 -6.91 -4.61 -9.80
CA GLU A 36 -5.88 -5.51 -9.31
C GLU A 36 -5.35 -5.07 -7.94
N PHE A 37 -5.14 -3.76 -7.77
CA PHE A 37 -4.69 -3.18 -6.52
C PHE A 37 -5.69 -3.45 -5.39
N GLU A 38 -6.98 -3.21 -5.65
CA GLU A 38 -8.04 -3.43 -4.64
C GLU A 38 -8.11 -4.91 -4.24
N SER A 39 -8.08 -5.81 -5.20
CA SER A 39 -8.10 -7.25 -4.94
C SER A 39 -6.88 -7.71 -4.14
N SER A 40 -5.70 -7.21 -4.49
CA SER A 40 -4.45 -7.56 -3.79
C SER A 40 -4.47 -7.03 -2.36
N LEU A 41 -4.93 -5.80 -2.17
CA LEU A 41 -4.98 -5.18 -0.84
C LEU A 41 -5.96 -5.92 0.08
N GLU A 42 -7.11 -6.34 -0.45
CA GLU A 42 -8.07 -7.11 0.32
C GLU A 42 -7.49 -8.46 0.75
N HIS A 43 -6.68 -9.06 -0.11
CA HIS A 43 -6.04 -10.34 0.19
C HIS A 43 -4.88 -10.18 1.18
N HIS A 44 -4.00 -9.24 0.93
CA HIS A 44 -2.74 -9.09 1.71
C HIS A 44 -2.87 -8.23 2.96
N GLU A 45 -3.73 -7.25 2.95
CA GLU A 45 -3.92 -6.23 3.99
C GLU A 45 -2.70 -5.31 4.15
N LEU A 46 -1.50 -5.87 4.22
CA LEU A 46 -0.22 -5.15 4.26
C LEU A 46 0.56 -5.54 3.02
N MET A 47 0.89 -4.57 2.17
CA MET A 47 1.63 -4.86 0.94
C MET A 47 2.43 -3.66 0.46
N LYS A 48 3.41 -3.94 -0.39
CA LYS A 48 4.22 -2.92 -1.04
C LYS A 48 3.75 -2.67 -2.46
N VAL A 49 3.77 -1.39 -2.84
CA VAL A 49 3.47 -0.93 -4.20
C VAL A 49 4.69 -0.17 -4.70
N LYS A 50 5.16 -0.52 -5.89
CA LYS A 50 6.26 0.16 -6.54
C LYS A 50 5.72 1.07 -7.64
N VAL A 51 6.18 2.32 -7.68
CA VAL A 51 5.86 3.25 -8.76
C VAL A 51 7.12 3.44 -9.58
N SER A 52 7.20 2.81 -10.75
CA SER A 52 8.42 2.71 -11.54
C SER A 52 8.61 3.82 -12.56
N THR A 53 7.64 4.71 -12.69
CA THR A 53 7.68 5.82 -13.67
C THR A 53 7.37 7.14 -13.02
N GLY A 54 7.68 8.24 -13.75
CA GLY A 54 7.42 9.58 -13.29
C GLY A 54 8.53 10.11 -12.38
N ASP A 55 8.45 11.38 -12.07
CA ASP A 55 9.34 12.01 -11.12
C ASP A 55 8.82 11.77 -9.69
N ARG A 56 9.54 12.37 -8.71
CA ARG A 56 9.19 12.19 -7.30
C ARG A 56 7.77 12.65 -6.97
N ASP A 57 7.37 13.80 -7.51
CA ASP A 57 6.04 14.36 -7.23
C ASP A 57 4.93 13.52 -7.86
N GLU A 58 5.17 13.02 -9.07
CA GLU A 58 4.23 12.13 -9.74
C GLU A 58 4.08 10.81 -8.97
N ARG A 59 5.19 10.27 -8.46
CA ARG A 59 5.16 9.05 -7.65
C ARG A 59 4.44 9.27 -6.32
N ASP A 60 4.66 10.41 -5.67
CA ASP A 60 3.95 10.79 -4.45
C ASP A 60 2.45 10.87 -4.69
N THR A 61 2.07 11.51 -5.80
CA THR A 61 0.67 11.67 -6.18
C THR A 61 0.02 10.31 -6.45
N ALA A 62 0.71 9.41 -7.14
CA ALA A 62 0.19 8.08 -7.43
C ALA A 62 -0.07 7.29 -6.15
N ILE A 63 0.86 7.28 -5.22
CA ILE A 63 0.71 6.58 -3.94
C ILE A 63 -0.44 7.17 -3.13
N ARG A 64 -0.52 8.51 -3.06
CA ARG A 64 -1.61 9.19 -2.35
C ARG A 64 -2.96 8.87 -2.96
N THR A 65 -3.06 8.86 -4.28
CA THR A 65 -4.29 8.52 -4.99
C THR A 65 -4.73 7.09 -4.68
N LEU A 66 -3.79 6.14 -4.65
CA LEU A 66 -4.11 4.76 -4.27
C LEU A 66 -4.63 4.67 -2.84
N CYS A 67 -4.03 5.41 -1.92
CA CYS A 67 -4.49 5.45 -0.52
C CYS A 67 -5.91 6.04 -0.41
N GLU A 68 -6.17 7.14 -1.11
CA GLU A 68 -7.49 7.77 -1.10
C GLU A 68 -8.55 6.88 -1.74
N TYR A 69 -8.21 6.25 -2.86
CA TYR A 69 -9.11 5.34 -3.57
C TYR A 69 -9.54 4.16 -2.72
N SER A 70 -8.64 3.61 -1.94
CA SER A 70 -8.83 2.35 -1.20
C SER A 70 -9.07 2.52 0.29
N ASN A 71 -8.91 3.72 0.83
CA ASN A 71 -8.87 4.00 2.27
C ASN A 71 -7.71 3.29 2.97
N ALA A 72 -6.67 2.95 2.23
CA ALA A 72 -5.45 2.39 2.81
C ALA A 72 -4.62 3.49 3.47
N GLN A 73 -3.78 3.09 4.40
CA GLN A 73 -2.85 4.00 5.07
C GLN A 73 -1.44 3.75 4.56
N LEU A 74 -0.72 4.83 4.29
CA LEU A 74 0.70 4.75 3.94
C LEU A 74 1.49 4.61 5.23
N ILE A 75 2.12 3.45 5.41
CA ILE A 75 2.90 3.14 6.62
C ILE A 75 4.32 3.64 6.49
N GLN A 76 4.91 3.47 5.31
CA GLN A 76 6.29 3.87 5.06
C GLN A 76 6.49 4.05 3.57
N ARG A 77 7.38 4.97 3.22
CA ARG A 77 7.82 5.12 1.85
C ARG A 77 9.34 5.12 1.80
N VAL A 78 9.91 4.26 0.96
CA VAL A 78 11.35 4.18 0.72
C VAL A 78 11.57 4.24 -0.79
N GLY A 79 12.15 5.33 -1.25
CA GLY A 79 12.35 5.55 -2.68
C GLY A 79 11.03 5.55 -3.44
N ASN A 80 10.88 4.66 -4.41
CA ASN A 80 9.68 4.54 -5.22
C ASN A 80 8.73 3.42 -4.75
N ILE A 81 8.92 2.93 -3.52
CA ILE A 81 8.10 1.87 -2.94
C ILE A 81 7.33 2.39 -1.74
N GLY A 82 6.02 2.18 -1.73
CA GLY A 82 5.17 2.48 -0.60
C GLY A 82 4.70 1.21 0.09
N LEU A 83 4.72 1.21 1.41
CA LEU A 83 4.13 0.14 2.24
C LEU A 83 2.75 0.61 2.68
N LEU A 84 1.72 -0.08 2.23
CA LEU A 84 0.33 0.29 2.45
C LEU A 84 -0.38 -0.75 3.31
N PHE A 85 -1.31 -0.29 4.13
CA PHE A 85 -2.06 -1.14 5.04
C PHE A 85 -3.54 -0.80 5.05
N ARG A 86 -4.39 -1.84 4.94
CA ARG A 86 -5.82 -1.74 5.16
C ARG A 86 -6.31 -3.04 5.82
N LYS A 87 -6.75 -2.94 7.06
CA LYS A 87 -7.22 -4.10 7.81
C LYS A 87 -8.58 -4.55 7.27
N LYS A 88 -8.74 -5.86 7.04
CA LYS A 88 -10.03 -6.45 6.66
C LYS A 88 -11.05 -6.28 7.79
N LYS A 89 -12.30 -6.20 7.42
CA LYS A 89 -13.39 -6.13 8.39
C LYS A 89 -13.64 -7.48 9.07
N LYS A 90 -13.41 -8.59 8.35
CA LYS A 90 -13.60 -9.96 8.87
C LYS A 90 -12.39 -10.82 8.53
N ASN A 91 -12.03 -11.70 9.44
CA ASN A 91 -10.95 -12.67 9.26
C ASN A 91 -9.60 -12.01 8.92
N SER A 92 -9.33 -10.86 9.54
CA SER A 92 -8.06 -10.15 9.34
C SER A 92 -6.88 -10.93 9.91
N LYS A 93 -5.78 -10.97 9.18
CA LYS A 93 -4.49 -11.49 9.66
C LYS A 93 -3.91 -10.60 10.77
N PHE A 94 -4.43 -9.38 10.89
CA PHE A 94 -3.94 -8.36 11.81
C PHE A 94 -4.96 -8.06 12.92
N ALA A 95 -5.79 -9.04 13.26
CA ALA A 95 -6.82 -8.87 14.29
C ALA A 95 -6.23 -8.46 15.64
N ALA A 96 -5.02 -8.92 15.95
CA ALA A 96 -4.32 -8.64 17.21
C ALA A 96 -3.38 -7.44 17.15
N LEU A 97 -3.41 -6.68 16.08
CA LEU A 97 -2.50 -5.55 15.91
C LEU A 97 -2.63 -4.51 17.03
#